data_300c3fc7cee1e75066d0a8ecbfcf2609
#
_entry.id   300c3fc7cee1e75066d0a8ecbfcf2609
#
_cell.length_a   1.000
_cell.length_b   1.000
_cell.length_c   1.000
_cell.angle_alpha   90.00
_cell.angle_beta   90.00
_cell.angle_gamma   90.00
#
_symmetry.space_group_name_H-M   'P 1'
#
loop_
_entity.id
_entity.type
_entity.pdbx_description
1 polymer ?
#
loop_
_entity_poly.entity_id
_entity_poly.type
_entity_poly.pdbx_seq_one_letter_code
_entity_poly.pdbx_strand_id
1 'polypeptide(L)'
;MIKSFKAYTLTALVLVGALCFAVQPLGAHHSSAMFDPDKMTELSGTIKELQWTNPHIWIQIDAKNAAGAKEEWSIEGGSPNSLSRSGWMKTTFKPGDVVTIKINPMRDGSHAGQFVGAKFADGKTLGRWE
;
A
#
# COMPACT_ATOMS: atom_id res chain seq x y z
N MET A 1 27.19 41.20 -35.49
CA MET A 1 25.88 40.49 -35.45
C MET A 1 26.01 38.99 -35.12
N ILE A 2 27.01 38.29 -35.62
CA ILE A 2 27.15 36.82 -35.42
C ILE A 2 27.54 36.41 -33.98
N LYS A 3 28.23 37.28 -33.22
CA LYS A 3 28.65 36.98 -31.83
C LYS A 3 27.50 36.95 -30.82
N SER A 4 26.44 37.74 -31.02
CA SER A 4 25.31 37.77 -30.10
C SER A 4 24.40 36.55 -30.28
N PHE A 5 24.25 36.03 -31.48
CA PHE A 5 23.39 34.86 -31.75
C PHE A 5 23.94 33.59 -31.06
N LYS A 6 25.27 33.40 -31.01
CA LYS A 6 25.90 32.28 -30.33
C LYS A 6 25.76 32.33 -28.81
N ALA A 7 25.72 33.53 -28.23
CA ALA A 7 25.51 33.71 -26.80
C ALA A 7 24.11 33.34 -26.36
N TYR A 8 23.08 33.72 -27.11
CA TYR A 8 21.68 33.38 -26.79
C TYR A 8 21.38 31.88 -26.96
N THR A 9 21.99 31.23 -27.97
CA THR A 9 21.82 29.76 -28.14
C THR A 9 22.49 28.98 -27.02
N LEU A 10 23.64 29.41 -26.53
CA LEU A 10 24.30 28.74 -25.40
C LEU A 10 23.51 28.91 -24.09
N THR A 11 23.00 30.13 -23.85
CA THR A 11 22.16 30.41 -22.67
C THR A 11 20.85 29.64 -22.70
N ALA A 12 20.19 29.53 -23.85
CA ALA A 12 18.98 28.74 -24.01
C ALA A 12 19.21 27.26 -23.77
N LEU A 13 20.32 26.69 -24.25
CA LEU A 13 20.66 25.27 -24.00
C LEU A 13 20.94 24.97 -22.53
N VAL A 14 21.60 25.90 -21.81
CA VAL A 14 21.88 25.75 -20.38
C VAL A 14 20.57 25.84 -19.57
N LEU A 15 19.66 26.73 -19.94
CA LEU A 15 18.36 26.85 -19.27
C LEU A 15 17.46 25.62 -19.50
N VAL A 16 17.43 25.06 -20.72
CA VAL A 16 16.69 23.84 -21.01
C VAL A 16 17.29 22.62 -20.29
N GLY A 17 18.62 22.53 -20.22
CA GLY A 17 19.32 21.48 -19.46
C GLY A 17 19.04 21.56 -17.95
N ALA A 18 19.01 22.77 -17.37
CA ALA A 18 18.68 22.96 -15.96
C ALA A 18 17.22 22.61 -15.63
N LEU A 19 16.29 22.87 -16.56
CA LEU A 19 14.88 22.52 -16.39
C LEU A 19 14.66 21.00 -16.42
N CYS A 20 15.43 20.24 -17.21
CA CYS A 20 15.35 18.78 -17.26
C CYS A 20 15.86 18.10 -15.96
N PHE A 21 16.76 18.74 -15.22
CA PHE A 21 17.21 18.22 -13.92
C PHE A 21 16.24 18.52 -12.76
N ALA A 22 15.29 19.43 -12.95
CA ALA A 22 14.32 19.79 -11.91
C ALA A 22 13.10 18.87 -11.87
N VAL A 23 12.89 18.04 -12.89
CA VAL A 23 11.84 17.00 -12.89
C VAL A 23 12.42 15.74 -12.24
N GLN A 24 12.61 15.79 -10.94
CA GLN A 24 12.72 14.54 -10.17
C GLN A 24 11.38 13.85 -10.30
N PRO A 25 11.32 12.57 -10.75
CA PRO A 25 10.08 11.82 -10.58
C PRO A 25 9.83 11.79 -9.07
N LEU A 26 8.80 12.48 -8.62
CA LEU A 26 8.15 12.22 -7.35
C LEU A 26 7.56 10.82 -7.49
N GLY A 27 8.43 9.82 -7.55
CA GLY A 27 8.05 8.46 -7.29
C GLY A 27 7.43 8.50 -5.91
N ALA A 28 6.12 8.38 -5.84
CA ALA A 28 5.45 8.02 -4.62
C ALA A 28 5.99 6.64 -4.23
N HIS A 29 7.19 6.63 -3.65
CA HIS A 29 7.63 5.54 -2.84
C HIS A 29 6.65 5.53 -1.67
N HIS A 30 5.59 4.76 -1.79
CA HIS A 30 4.91 4.24 -0.63
C HIS A 30 5.97 3.45 0.13
N SER A 31 6.77 4.20 0.87
CA SER A 31 7.80 3.65 1.71
C SER A 31 7.10 2.81 2.75
N SER A 32 7.48 1.54 2.89
CA SER A 32 7.08 0.71 4.05
C SER A 32 7.40 1.39 5.39
N ALA A 33 8.15 2.48 5.37
CA ALA A 33 8.48 3.33 6.52
C ALA A 33 7.25 3.97 7.20
N MET A 34 6.10 4.08 6.51
CA MET A 34 4.85 4.57 7.13
C MET A 34 4.26 3.56 8.12
N PHE A 35 4.56 2.28 7.96
CA PHE A 35 4.10 1.22 8.86
C PHE A 35 5.12 0.99 9.99
N ASP A 36 4.64 0.50 11.13
CA ASP A 36 5.47 0.18 12.27
C ASP A 36 5.79 -1.34 12.30
N PRO A 37 6.97 -1.77 11.81
CA PRO A 37 7.29 -3.19 11.72
C PRO A 37 7.51 -3.86 13.08
N ASP A 38 7.72 -3.06 14.13
CA ASP A 38 7.92 -3.55 15.49
C ASP A 38 6.60 -3.74 16.23
N LYS A 39 5.49 -3.28 15.64
CA LYS A 39 4.15 -3.45 16.19
C LYS A 39 3.33 -4.43 15.35
N MET A 40 2.56 -5.23 16.05
CA MET A 40 1.58 -6.15 15.48
C MET A 40 0.21 -5.86 16.08
N THR A 41 -0.79 -5.68 15.21
CA THR A 41 -2.18 -5.50 15.61
C THR A 41 -3.02 -6.60 14.98
N GLU A 42 -3.91 -7.21 15.74
CA GLU A 42 -4.91 -8.15 15.22
C GLU A 42 -6.26 -7.44 15.07
N LEU A 43 -6.84 -7.56 13.89
CA LEU A 43 -8.14 -7.03 13.53
C LEU A 43 -9.08 -8.19 13.27
N SER A 44 -10.11 -8.34 14.08
CA SER A 44 -11.17 -9.33 13.85
C SER A 44 -12.41 -8.64 13.29
N GLY A 45 -12.92 -9.14 12.18
CA GLY A 45 -14.05 -8.50 11.53
C GLY A 45 -14.50 -9.19 10.26
N THR A 46 -15.17 -8.43 9.41
CA THR A 46 -15.78 -8.92 8.17
C THR A 46 -15.17 -8.18 6.98
N ILE A 47 -14.75 -8.93 5.97
CA ILE A 47 -14.24 -8.37 4.71
C ILE A 47 -15.34 -7.58 4.01
N LYS A 48 -15.03 -6.34 3.64
CA LYS A 48 -15.89 -5.51 2.77
C LYS A 48 -15.53 -5.72 1.30
N GLU A 49 -14.24 -5.67 1.01
CA GLU A 49 -13.74 -5.70 -0.37
C GLU A 49 -12.28 -6.11 -0.42
N LEU A 50 -11.90 -6.82 -1.48
CA LEU A 50 -10.52 -6.98 -1.92
C LEU A 50 -10.32 -6.21 -3.23
N GLN A 51 -9.60 -5.09 -3.16
CA GLN A 51 -9.23 -4.29 -4.32
C GLN A 51 -7.96 -4.88 -4.94
N TRP A 52 -8.11 -5.54 -6.08
CA TRP A 52 -7.01 -6.20 -6.80
C TRP A 52 -6.40 -5.25 -7.82
N THR A 53 -5.57 -4.32 -7.35
CA THR A 53 -5.03 -3.20 -8.12
C THR A 53 -3.50 -3.12 -8.05
N ASN A 54 -2.88 -2.50 -9.06
CA ASN A 54 -1.46 -2.15 -9.04
C ASN A 54 -1.28 -0.74 -8.45
N PRO A 55 -0.18 -0.45 -7.77
CA PRO A 55 0.97 -1.32 -7.49
C PRO A 55 0.74 -2.32 -6.35
N HIS A 56 -0.26 -2.10 -5.49
CA HIS A 56 -0.57 -2.93 -4.34
C HIS A 56 -2.07 -3.25 -4.28
N ILE A 57 -2.40 -4.42 -3.74
CA ILE A 57 -3.78 -4.73 -3.38
C ILE A 57 -4.17 -4.01 -2.08
N TRP A 58 -5.48 -3.82 -1.89
CA TRP A 58 -6.04 -3.32 -0.64
C TRP A 58 -7.15 -4.23 -0.16
N ILE A 59 -7.13 -4.54 1.14
CA ILE A 59 -8.17 -5.30 1.82
C ILE A 59 -8.92 -4.32 2.72
N GLN A 60 -10.20 -4.11 2.44
CA GLN A 60 -11.09 -3.31 3.28
C GLN A 60 -11.83 -4.23 4.24
N ILE A 61 -11.72 -3.97 5.54
CA ILE A 61 -12.35 -4.76 6.59
C ILE A 61 -13.10 -3.85 7.57
N ASP A 62 -14.28 -4.30 7.96
CA ASP A 62 -15.01 -3.77 9.10
C ASP A 62 -14.62 -4.54 10.36
N ALA A 63 -13.75 -3.98 11.17
CA ALA A 63 -13.30 -4.57 12.43
C ALA A 63 -14.08 -4.00 13.63
N LYS A 64 -14.12 -4.74 14.73
CA LYS A 64 -14.64 -4.24 16.01
C LYS A 64 -13.50 -3.77 16.88
N ASN A 65 -13.62 -2.57 17.44
CA ASN A 65 -12.70 -2.08 18.45
C ASN A 65 -13.01 -2.69 19.84
N ALA A 66 -12.20 -2.33 20.84
CA ALA A 66 -12.34 -2.83 22.20
C ALA A 66 -13.69 -2.48 22.85
N ALA A 67 -14.36 -1.40 22.39
CA ALA A 67 -15.70 -0.99 22.84
C ALA A 67 -16.81 -1.70 22.07
N GLY A 68 -16.47 -2.57 21.10
CA GLY A 68 -17.44 -3.26 20.23
C GLY A 68 -17.98 -2.42 19.08
N ALA A 69 -17.52 -1.18 18.94
CA ALA A 69 -17.89 -0.32 17.82
C ALA A 69 -17.18 -0.77 16.54
N LYS A 70 -17.88 -0.62 15.41
CA LYS A 70 -17.37 -0.94 14.10
C LYS A 70 -16.43 0.14 13.60
N GLU A 71 -15.26 -0.26 13.13
CA GLU A 71 -14.25 0.58 12.52
C GLU A 71 -13.84 0.01 11.17
N GLU A 72 -13.78 0.87 10.17
CA GLU A 72 -13.29 0.50 8.85
C GLU A 72 -11.76 0.62 8.80
N TRP A 73 -11.10 -0.43 8.32
CA TRP A 73 -9.65 -0.49 8.17
C TRP A 73 -9.26 -0.79 6.73
N SER A 74 -8.21 -0.11 6.25
CA SER A 74 -7.57 -0.35 4.95
C SER A 74 -6.24 -1.06 5.13
N ILE A 75 -6.09 -2.24 4.56
CA ILE A 75 -4.89 -3.06 4.72
C ILE A 75 -4.18 -3.20 3.38
N GLU A 76 -2.95 -2.70 3.30
CA GLU A 76 -2.12 -2.80 2.11
C GLU A 76 -1.47 -4.18 2.02
N GLY A 77 -1.60 -4.83 0.87
CA GLY A 77 -0.90 -6.08 0.57
C GLY A 77 0.24 -5.90 -0.43
N GLY A 78 0.71 -6.99 -0.98
CA GLY A 78 1.72 -7.00 -2.03
C GLY A 78 1.15 -6.61 -3.40
N SER A 79 1.99 -6.65 -4.43
CA SER A 79 1.53 -6.45 -5.80
C SER A 79 0.70 -7.65 -6.28
N PRO A 80 -0.31 -7.45 -7.15
CA PRO A 80 -1.09 -8.53 -7.73
C PRO A 80 -0.23 -9.64 -8.35
N ASN A 81 0.83 -9.24 -9.05
CA ASN A 81 1.76 -10.18 -9.70
C ASN A 81 2.52 -11.06 -8.70
N SER A 82 3.02 -10.47 -7.61
CA SER A 82 3.74 -11.21 -6.57
C SER A 82 2.79 -12.16 -5.83
N LEU A 83 1.61 -11.69 -5.47
CA LEU A 83 0.61 -12.46 -4.75
C LEU A 83 0.05 -13.63 -5.58
N SER A 84 -0.18 -13.43 -6.89
CA SER A 84 -0.62 -14.51 -7.78
C SER A 84 0.38 -15.66 -7.83
N ARG A 85 1.69 -15.36 -7.81
CA ARG A 85 2.73 -16.39 -7.74
C ARG A 85 2.74 -17.14 -6.41
N SER A 86 2.22 -16.52 -5.37
CA SER A 86 2.05 -17.13 -4.03
C SER A 86 0.68 -17.79 -3.85
N GLY A 87 -0.09 -17.94 -4.94
CA GLY A 87 -1.38 -18.64 -4.94
C GLY A 87 -2.59 -17.76 -4.57
N TRP A 88 -2.41 -16.45 -4.42
CA TRP A 88 -3.53 -15.54 -4.20
C TRP A 88 -4.31 -15.31 -5.49
N MET A 89 -5.59 -15.05 -5.36
CA MET A 89 -6.53 -14.71 -6.43
C MET A 89 -7.38 -13.51 -6.03
N LYS A 90 -8.06 -12.92 -7.00
CA LYS A 90 -9.04 -11.85 -6.76
C LYS A 90 -10.17 -12.27 -5.79
N THR A 91 -10.34 -13.57 -5.59
CA THR A 91 -11.35 -14.18 -4.71
C THR A 91 -10.77 -14.72 -3.41
N THR A 92 -9.51 -14.43 -3.10
CA THR A 92 -8.84 -14.90 -1.88
C THR A 92 -9.57 -14.39 -0.63
N PHE A 93 -10.00 -13.14 -0.65
CA PHE A 93 -10.94 -12.57 0.32
C PHE A 93 -12.21 -12.18 -0.42
N LYS A 94 -13.36 -12.56 0.12
CA LYS A 94 -14.68 -12.23 -0.44
C LYS A 94 -15.44 -11.33 0.52
N PRO A 95 -16.25 -10.40 0.02
CA PRO A 95 -17.17 -9.66 0.87
C PRO A 95 -17.99 -10.62 1.74
N GLY A 96 -18.03 -10.35 3.05
CA GLY A 96 -18.73 -11.19 4.02
C GLY A 96 -17.87 -12.24 4.73
N ASP A 97 -16.65 -12.51 4.27
CA ASP A 97 -15.75 -13.43 4.97
C ASP A 97 -15.43 -12.90 6.38
N VAL A 98 -15.58 -13.75 7.37
CA VAL A 98 -15.19 -13.47 8.76
C VAL A 98 -13.75 -13.91 8.94
N VAL A 99 -12.90 -12.96 9.33
CA VAL A 99 -11.46 -13.17 9.41
C VAL A 99 -10.86 -12.47 10.63
N THR A 100 -9.69 -12.94 11.06
CA THR A 100 -8.76 -12.16 11.88
C THR A 100 -7.52 -11.89 11.03
N ILE A 101 -7.11 -10.62 10.92
CA ILE A 101 -5.96 -10.20 10.12
C ILE A 101 -4.90 -9.61 11.06
N LYS A 102 -3.66 -10.05 10.91
CA LYS A 102 -2.47 -9.45 11.53
C LYS A 102 -1.90 -8.39 10.59
N ILE A 103 -1.63 -7.23 11.13
CA ILE A 103 -1.06 -6.08 10.41
C ILE A 103 0.09 -5.44 11.18
N ASN A 104 1.01 -4.80 10.45
CA ASN A 104 1.84 -3.75 11.01
C ASN A 104 1.09 -2.44 10.84
N PRO A 105 0.67 -1.76 11.93
CA PRO A 105 -0.18 -0.58 11.83
C PRO A 105 0.56 0.64 11.33
N MET A 106 -0.18 1.63 10.83
CA MET A 106 0.35 2.95 10.51
C MET A 106 0.93 3.61 11.75
N ARG A 107 2.09 4.29 11.62
CA ARG A 107 2.75 5.02 12.71
C ARG A 107 1.97 6.22 13.19
N ASP A 108 1.15 6.81 12.31
CA ASP A 108 0.32 7.98 12.62
C ASP A 108 -0.99 7.65 13.36
N GLY A 109 -1.27 6.36 13.60
CA GLY A 109 -2.47 5.89 14.29
C GLY A 109 -3.73 5.85 13.42
N SER A 110 -3.64 6.11 12.13
CA SER A 110 -4.76 5.93 11.22
C SER A 110 -5.19 4.47 11.12
N HIS A 111 -6.45 4.21 10.75
CA HIS A 111 -7.01 2.86 10.59
C HIS A 111 -6.53 2.21 9.28
N ALA A 112 -5.20 2.04 9.18
CA ALA A 112 -4.55 1.36 8.08
C ALA A 112 -3.34 0.57 8.56
N GLY A 113 -2.89 -0.39 7.74
CA GLY A 113 -1.73 -1.18 8.07
C GLY A 113 -1.24 -2.01 6.90
N GLN A 114 -0.07 -2.62 7.07
CA GLN A 114 0.50 -3.56 6.12
C GLN A 114 0.11 -4.98 6.51
N PHE A 115 -0.36 -5.75 5.54
CA PHE A 115 -0.74 -7.15 5.72
C PHE A 115 0.45 -8.02 6.19
N VAL A 116 0.22 -8.81 7.21
CA VAL A 116 1.18 -9.81 7.72
C VAL A 116 0.62 -11.22 7.54
N GLY A 117 -0.59 -11.46 7.97
CA GLY A 117 -1.26 -12.74 7.86
C GLY A 117 -2.74 -12.66 8.17
N ALA A 118 -3.46 -13.71 7.83
CA ALA A 118 -4.89 -13.83 8.12
C ALA A 118 -5.26 -15.24 8.55
N LYS A 119 -6.31 -15.34 9.36
CA LYS A 119 -6.97 -16.59 9.73
C LYS A 119 -8.46 -16.47 9.44
N PHE A 120 -8.97 -17.40 8.68
CA PHE A 120 -10.39 -17.50 8.33
C PHE A 120 -11.18 -18.25 9.40
N ALA A 121 -12.51 -18.12 9.37
CA ALA A 121 -13.41 -18.77 10.33
C ALA A 121 -13.31 -20.31 10.31
N ASP A 122 -12.95 -20.92 9.18
CA ASP A 122 -12.70 -22.36 9.03
C ASP A 122 -11.34 -22.82 9.57
N GLY A 123 -10.53 -21.90 10.10
CA GLY A 123 -9.18 -22.17 10.63
C GLY A 123 -8.06 -22.09 9.60
N LYS A 124 -8.37 -21.94 8.32
CA LYS A 124 -7.38 -21.73 7.26
C LYS A 124 -6.59 -20.44 7.49
N THR A 125 -5.28 -20.49 7.26
CA THR A 125 -4.39 -19.34 7.42
C THR A 125 -3.75 -18.93 6.11
N LEU A 126 -3.34 -17.67 6.04
CA LEU A 126 -2.69 -17.05 4.89
C LEU A 126 -1.59 -16.08 5.37
N GLY A 127 -0.42 -16.09 4.70
CA GLY A 127 0.71 -15.28 5.12
C GLY A 127 1.38 -15.79 6.40
N ARG A 128 1.97 -14.91 7.19
CA ARG A 128 2.60 -15.25 8.47
C ARG A 128 1.55 -15.20 9.58
N TRP A 129 1.19 -16.38 10.09
CA TRP A 129 0.16 -16.48 11.14
C TRP A 129 0.72 -16.88 12.51
N GLU A 130 1.87 -17.51 12.56
CA GLU A 130 2.52 -17.97 13.81
C GLU A 130 3.12 -16.81 14.60
#